data_177f7c733c8493380c681afbe0503b85
#
_entry.id   177f7c733c8493380c681afbe0503b85
#
_cell.length_a   1.000
_cell.length_b   1.000
_cell.length_c   1.000
_cell.angle_alpha   90.00
_cell.angle_beta   90.00
_cell.angle_gamma   90.00
#
_symmetry.space_group_name_H-M   'P 1'
#
loop_
_entity.id
_entity.type
_entity.pdbx_description
1 polymer ?
#
loop_
_entity_poly.entity_id
_entity_poly.type
_entity_poly.pdbx_seq_one_letter_code
_entity_poly.pdbx_strand_id
1 'polypeptide(L)'
;MIIPNSYEEFPESTYGYVYQTTHLPTGKKYIGKKTLIYSQKKKLGKKELALWEGKGRPPVYKQVQKESDWKTYYGSHEFIKTSIKEGKQDEFQREILQLAFSKKELTYLENKWLFSQAVLESEEYLNDNIEGRYFKKDFIAK
;
A
#
# COMPACT_ATOMS: atom_id res chain seq x y z
N MET A 1 -6.04 -8.35 11.81
CA MET A 1 -4.74 -9.04 11.87
C MET A 1 -3.63 -8.04 12.17
N ILE A 2 -2.77 -8.37 13.10
CA ILE A 2 -1.64 -7.50 13.47
C ILE A 2 -0.63 -7.45 12.33
N ILE A 3 -0.04 -6.28 12.08
CA ILE A 3 1.01 -6.15 11.07
C ILE A 3 2.27 -6.85 11.57
N PRO A 4 2.82 -7.81 10.80
CA PRO A 4 4.05 -8.51 11.18
C PRO A 4 5.26 -7.59 11.31
N ASN A 5 6.29 -8.06 11.98
CA ASN A 5 7.53 -7.29 12.15
C ASN A 5 8.50 -7.47 10.98
N SER A 6 8.38 -8.54 10.21
CA SER A 6 9.25 -8.81 9.08
C SER A 6 8.48 -9.43 7.93
N TYR A 7 9.05 -9.28 6.72
CA TYR A 7 8.45 -9.82 5.50
C TYR A 7 8.24 -11.34 5.58
N GLU A 8 9.16 -12.05 6.21
CA GLU A 8 9.13 -13.51 6.29
C GLU A 8 7.97 -14.04 7.14
N GLU A 9 7.37 -13.19 7.97
CA GLU A 9 6.22 -13.59 8.78
C GLU A 9 4.91 -13.63 8.00
N PHE A 10 4.89 -13.09 6.78
CA PHE A 10 3.72 -13.19 5.91
C PHE A 10 3.64 -14.60 5.29
N PRO A 11 2.42 -15.10 5.02
CA PRO A 11 2.29 -16.33 4.26
C PRO A 11 3.03 -16.28 2.94
N GLU A 12 3.54 -17.41 2.49
CA GLU A 12 4.22 -17.50 1.21
C GLU A 12 3.35 -16.96 0.08
N SER A 13 3.96 -16.27 -0.88
CA SER A 13 3.30 -15.68 -2.03
C SER A 13 2.39 -14.49 -1.72
N THR A 14 2.43 -13.93 -0.52
CA THR A 14 1.67 -12.73 -0.21
C THR A 14 2.21 -11.57 -1.04
N TYR A 15 1.33 -10.94 -1.82
CA TYR A 15 1.68 -9.79 -2.66
C TYR A 15 1.55 -8.48 -1.89
N GLY A 16 0.50 -8.35 -1.11
CA GLY A 16 0.21 -7.15 -0.36
C GLY A 16 -0.98 -7.35 0.55
N TYR A 17 -1.49 -6.25 1.09
CA TYR A 17 -2.64 -6.32 2.01
C TYR A 17 -3.46 -5.05 1.96
N VAL A 18 -4.73 -5.20 2.31
CA VAL A 18 -5.63 -4.08 2.60
C VAL A 18 -5.48 -3.82 4.10
N TYR A 19 -5.28 -2.57 4.48
CA TYR A 19 -5.05 -2.19 5.87
C TYR A 19 -6.00 -1.10 6.31
N GLN A 20 -6.16 -0.98 7.62
CA GLN A 20 -6.87 0.14 8.23
C GLN A 20 -5.93 0.82 9.22
N THR A 21 -5.79 2.13 9.08
CA THR A 21 -5.09 2.98 10.03
C THR A 21 -6.12 3.73 10.84
N THR A 22 -6.01 3.69 12.16
CA THR A 22 -6.93 4.39 13.05
C THR A 22 -6.16 5.47 13.81
N HIS A 23 -6.68 6.69 13.79
CA HIS A 23 -6.14 7.79 14.59
C HIS A 23 -6.80 7.71 15.96
N LEU A 24 -6.03 7.26 16.95
CA LEU A 24 -6.57 6.96 18.28
C LEU A 24 -7.23 8.14 18.98
N PRO A 25 -6.64 9.37 18.94
CA PRO A 25 -7.28 10.51 19.62
C PRO A 25 -8.67 10.88 19.09
N THR A 26 -8.91 10.69 17.79
CA THR A 26 -10.20 11.08 17.18
C THR A 26 -11.07 9.88 16.80
N GLY A 27 -10.50 8.69 16.75
CA GLY A 27 -11.18 7.50 16.26
C GLY A 27 -11.35 7.46 14.74
N LYS A 28 -10.82 8.44 14.02
CA LYS A 28 -10.93 8.47 12.56
C LYS A 28 -10.09 7.40 11.91
N LYS A 29 -10.58 6.84 10.80
CA LYS A 29 -9.99 5.68 10.14
C LYS A 29 -9.65 5.97 8.70
N TYR A 30 -8.70 5.21 8.18
CA TYR A 30 -8.31 5.25 6.77
C TYR A 30 -8.07 3.84 6.28
N ILE A 31 -8.69 3.46 5.16
CA ILE A 31 -8.49 2.17 4.53
C ILE A 31 -7.67 2.36 3.26
N GLY A 32 -6.64 1.55 3.10
CA GLY A 32 -5.79 1.60 1.92
C GLY A 32 -5.21 0.24 1.58
N LYS A 33 -4.39 0.22 0.54
CA LYS A 33 -3.67 -0.99 0.15
C LYS A 33 -2.18 -0.72 0.17
N LYS A 34 -1.40 -1.79 0.38
CA LYS A 34 0.05 -1.71 0.36
C LYS A 34 0.63 -2.97 -0.24
N THR A 35 1.55 -2.81 -1.18
CA THR A 35 2.32 -3.93 -1.71
C THR A 35 3.52 -4.20 -0.81
N LEU A 36 3.89 -5.46 -0.67
CA LEU A 36 5.08 -5.84 0.11
C LEU A 36 6.34 -5.77 -0.73
N ILE A 37 6.24 -6.19 -1.99
CA ILE A 37 7.37 -6.24 -2.91
C ILE A 37 6.93 -5.61 -4.22
N TYR A 38 7.83 -4.88 -4.84
CA TYR A 38 7.59 -4.32 -6.17
C TYR A 38 8.79 -4.60 -7.08
N SER A 39 8.53 -4.61 -8.41
CA SER A 39 9.57 -4.76 -9.41
C SER A 39 10.10 -3.39 -9.82
N GLN A 40 11.41 -3.29 -9.95
CA GLN A 40 12.06 -2.06 -10.38
C GLN A 40 13.03 -2.39 -11.53
N LYS A 41 13.04 -1.53 -12.56
CA LYS A 41 14.04 -1.64 -13.63
C LYS A 41 15.36 -1.12 -13.10
N LYS A 42 16.41 -1.90 -13.28
CA LYS A 42 17.77 -1.50 -12.91
C LYS A 42 18.68 -1.66 -14.09
N LYS A 43 19.50 -0.66 -14.37
CA LYS A 43 20.47 -0.72 -15.47
C LYS A 43 21.48 -1.83 -15.21
N LEU A 44 21.76 -2.64 -16.24
CA LEU A 44 22.74 -3.70 -16.14
C LEU A 44 24.14 -3.10 -16.03
N GLY A 45 24.93 -3.62 -15.06
CA GLY A 45 26.32 -3.25 -14.89
C GLY A 45 27.23 -3.97 -15.86
N LYS A 46 28.49 -3.55 -15.91
CA LYS A 46 29.49 -4.13 -16.82
C LYS A 46 29.66 -5.63 -16.61
N LYS A 47 29.69 -6.08 -15.35
CA LYS A 47 29.84 -7.51 -15.04
C LYS A 47 28.65 -8.33 -15.53
N GLU A 48 27.45 -7.79 -15.40
CA GLU A 48 26.23 -8.46 -15.83
C GLU A 48 26.19 -8.57 -17.37
N LEU A 49 26.61 -7.52 -18.06
CA LEU A 49 26.68 -7.52 -19.52
C LEU A 49 27.73 -8.51 -20.03
N ALA A 50 28.85 -8.62 -19.31
CA ALA A 50 29.90 -9.56 -19.67
C ALA A 50 29.47 -11.03 -19.51
N LEU A 51 28.52 -11.29 -18.61
CA LEU A 51 27.99 -12.64 -18.39
C LEU A 51 26.78 -12.96 -19.27
N TRP A 52 26.37 -12.03 -20.13
CA TRP A 52 25.21 -12.24 -21.01
C TRP A 52 25.50 -13.37 -22.01
N GLU A 53 24.69 -14.42 -21.96
CA GLU A 53 24.81 -15.59 -22.82
C GLU A 53 23.66 -15.72 -23.82
N GLY A 54 22.73 -14.80 -23.83
CA GLY A 54 21.61 -14.82 -24.75
C GLY A 54 22.00 -14.43 -26.16
N LYS A 55 21.10 -14.66 -27.12
CA LYS A 55 21.30 -14.27 -28.51
C LYS A 55 20.91 -12.81 -28.71
N GLY A 56 21.67 -12.12 -29.57
CA GLY A 56 21.39 -10.73 -29.92
C GLY A 56 21.99 -9.74 -28.94
N ARG A 57 21.46 -8.53 -28.98
CA ARG A 57 21.92 -7.42 -28.11
C ARG A 57 21.51 -7.65 -26.66
N PRO A 58 22.42 -7.48 -25.68
CA PRO A 58 22.05 -7.60 -24.29
C PRO A 58 20.99 -6.54 -23.90
N PRO A 59 20.07 -6.86 -23.00
CA PRO A 59 19.12 -5.86 -22.51
C PRO A 59 19.86 -4.77 -21.73
N VAL A 60 19.33 -3.55 -21.79
CA VAL A 60 19.91 -2.41 -21.04
C VAL A 60 19.48 -2.46 -19.57
N TYR A 61 18.26 -2.95 -19.30
CA TYR A 61 17.68 -3.01 -17.95
C TYR A 61 17.27 -4.43 -17.59
N LYS A 62 17.26 -4.70 -16.28
CA LYS A 62 16.73 -5.94 -15.74
C LYS A 62 15.68 -5.60 -14.68
N GLN A 63 14.77 -6.54 -14.43
CA GLN A 63 13.79 -6.43 -13.35
C GLN A 63 14.43 -6.91 -12.05
N VAL A 64 14.35 -6.11 -11.00
CA VAL A 64 14.77 -6.51 -9.66
C VAL A 64 13.58 -6.35 -8.71
N GLN A 65 13.47 -7.32 -7.79
CA GLN A 65 12.45 -7.28 -6.75
C GLN A 65 12.98 -6.47 -5.57
N LYS A 66 12.14 -5.56 -5.07
CA LYS A 66 12.49 -4.75 -3.90
C LYS A 66 11.36 -4.79 -2.88
N GLU A 67 11.74 -4.87 -1.61
CA GLU A 67 10.78 -4.72 -0.53
C GLU A 67 10.33 -3.26 -0.44
N SER A 68 9.02 -3.05 -0.25
CA SER A 68 8.46 -1.71 -0.13
C SER A 68 8.68 -1.14 1.28
N ASP A 69 8.19 0.08 1.52
CA ASP A 69 8.27 0.73 2.83
C ASP A 69 7.10 0.38 3.75
N TRP A 70 6.52 -0.82 3.56
CA TRP A 70 5.34 -1.25 4.30
C TRP A 70 5.47 -1.17 5.82
N LYS A 71 6.69 -1.36 6.36
CA LYS A 71 6.91 -1.33 7.81
C LYS A 71 6.62 0.03 8.44
N THR A 72 6.85 1.09 7.68
CA THR A 72 6.71 2.47 8.18
C THR A 72 5.57 3.24 7.53
N TYR A 73 4.83 2.59 6.64
CA TYR A 73 3.78 3.23 5.86
C TYR A 73 2.44 3.16 6.60
N TYR A 74 1.83 4.31 6.87
CA TYR A 74 0.56 4.42 7.59
C TYR A 74 -0.61 4.83 6.71
N GLY A 75 -0.37 5.39 5.54
CA GLY A 75 -1.40 5.80 4.61
C GLY A 75 -0.98 6.97 3.74
N SER A 76 -1.73 7.20 2.68
CA SER A 76 -1.44 8.27 1.72
C SER A 76 -2.19 9.58 2.00
N HIS A 77 -3.11 9.59 2.97
CA HIS A 77 -3.87 10.79 3.30
C HIS A 77 -2.95 11.86 3.89
N GLU A 78 -3.19 13.11 3.50
CA GLU A 78 -2.33 14.23 3.90
C GLU A 78 -2.19 14.37 5.41
N PHE A 79 -3.31 14.25 6.14
CA PHE A 79 -3.29 14.32 7.60
C PHE A 79 -2.38 13.25 8.21
N ILE A 80 -2.45 12.02 7.69
CA ILE A 80 -1.62 10.91 8.17
C ILE A 80 -0.16 11.18 7.86
N LYS A 81 0.15 11.55 6.63
CA LYS A 81 1.54 11.84 6.21
C LYS A 81 2.16 12.94 7.05
N THR A 82 1.43 14.02 7.27
CA THR A 82 1.91 15.16 8.06
C THR A 82 2.17 14.75 9.50
N SER A 83 1.24 13.99 10.10
CA SER A 83 1.38 13.53 11.48
C SER A 83 2.59 12.62 11.67
N ILE A 84 2.81 11.69 10.74
CA ILE A 84 3.96 10.79 10.80
C ILE A 84 5.27 11.57 10.65
N LYS A 85 5.29 12.54 9.76
CA LYS A 85 6.46 13.41 9.54
C LYS A 85 6.79 14.22 10.79
N GLU A 86 5.78 14.58 11.58
CA GLU A 86 5.95 15.30 12.84
C GLU A 86 6.28 14.38 14.03
N GLY A 87 6.47 13.08 13.79
CA GLY A 87 6.84 12.13 14.83
C GLY A 87 5.68 11.62 15.68
N LYS A 88 4.44 11.73 15.16
CA LYS A 88 3.23 11.34 15.90
C LYS A 88 2.75 9.92 15.58
N GLN A 89 3.66 9.01 15.26
CA GLN A 89 3.32 7.61 14.94
C GLN A 89 2.51 6.94 16.05
N ASP A 90 2.79 7.29 17.30
CA ASP A 90 2.12 6.69 18.47
C ASP A 90 0.62 7.00 18.54
N GLU A 91 0.15 8.02 17.79
CA GLU A 91 -1.26 8.35 17.72
C GLU A 91 -2.04 7.46 16.76
N PHE A 92 -1.36 6.60 16.01
CA PHE A 92 -1.97 5.76 14.99
C PHE A 92 -1.79 4.28 15.30
N GLN A 93 -2.82 3.51 14.98
CA GLN A 93 -2.79 2.05 15.07
C GLN A 93 -3.10 1.49 13.69
N ARG A 94 -2.32 0.52 13.25
CA ARG A 94 -2.53 -0.15 11.96
C ARG A 94 -2.97 -1.58 12.17
N GLU A 95 -3.83 -2.06 11.27
CA GLU A 95 -4.19 -3.46 11.23
C GLU A 95 -4.38 -3.92 9.79
N ILE A 96 -4.13 -5.19 9.55
CA ILE A 96 -4.39 -5.79 8.24
C ILE A 96 -5.83 -6.26 8.23
N LEU A 97 -6.59 -5.81 7.22
CA LEU A 97 -7.95 -6.28 7.02
C LEU A 97 -7.99 -7.56 6.19
N GLN A 98 -7.16 -7.63 5.17
CA GLN A 98 -7.14 -8.80 4.28
C GLN A 98 -5.84 -8.87 3.49
N LEU A 99 -5.29 -10.09 3.37
CA LEU A 99 -4.11 -10.34 2.55
C LEU A 99 -4.51 -10.56 1.10
N ALA A 100 -3.62 -10.18 0.18
CA ALA A 100 -3.82 -10.38 -1.24
C ALA A 100 -2.59 -11.05 -1.85
N PHE A 101 -2.81 -11.89 -2.85
CA PHE A 101 -1.76 -12.71 -3.45
C PHE A 101 -1.47 -12.35 -4.90
N SER A 102 -2.09 -11.28 -5.41
CA SER A 102 -1.79 -10.72 -6.72
C SER A 102 -2.11 -9.24 -6.73
N LYS A 103 -1.56 -8.52 -7.70
CA LYS A 103 -1.84 -7.10 -7.88
C LYS A 103 -3.32 -6.85 -8.13
N LYS A 104 -3.92 -7.67 -9.00
CA LYS A 104 -5.33 -7.54 -9.35
C LYS A 104 -6.23 -7.80 -8.16
N GLU A 105 -5.93 -8.85 -7.39
CA GLU A 105 -6.66 -9.16 -6.18
C GLU A 105 -6.57 -8.03 -5.15
N LEU A 106 -5.38 -7.48 -4.97
CA LEU A 106 -5.17 -6.39 -4.02
C LEU A 106 -6.05 -5.18 -4.35
N THR A 107 -6.07 -4.77 -5.62
CA THR A 107 -6.90 -3.65 -6.05
C THR A 107 -8.39 -3.96 -5.89
N TYR A 108 -8.81 -5.17 -6.25
CA TYR A 108 -10.19 -5.60 -6.09
C TYR A 108 -10.62 -5.57 -4.61
N LEU A 109 -9.79 -6.12 -3.73
CA LEU A 109 -10.12 -6.19 -2.30
C LEU A 109 -10.14 -4.80 -1.66
N GLU A 110 -9.23 -3.91 -2.05
CA GLU A 110 -9.27 -2.54 -1.54
C GLU A 110 -10.60 -1.87 -1.89
N ASN A 111 -11.00 -1.95 -3.16
CA ASN A 111 -12.26 -1.36 -3.60
C ASN A 111 -13.44 -1.99 -2.87
N LYS A 112 -13.43 -3.29 -2.69
CA LYS A 112 -14.48 -3.99 -1.97
C LYS A 112 -14.62 -3.47 -0.54
N TRP A 113 -13.49 -3.30 0.17
CA TRP A 113 -13.50 -2.77 1.52
C TRP A 113 -13.98 -1.34 1.57
N LEU A 114 -13.51 -0.49 0.63
CA LEU A 114 -13.89 0.91 0.56
C LEU A 114 -15.39 1.08 0.35
N PHE A 115 -15.97 0.31 -0.57
CA PHE A 115 -17.41 0.37 -0.83
C PHE A 115 -18.23 -0.26 0.31
N SER A 116 -17.80 -1.39 0.84
CA SER A 116 -18.55 -2.08 1.89
C SER A 116 -18.62 -1.28 3.20
N GLN A 117 -17.59 -0.50 3.49
CA GLN A 117 -17.56 0.35 4.68
C GLN A 117 -18.13 1.75 4.43
N ALA A 118 -18.58 2.02 3.20
CA ALA A 118 -19.16 3.30 2.83
C ALA A 118 -18.29 4.49 3.26
N VAL A 119 -16.98 4.38 2.99
CA VAL A 119 -15.99 5.35 3.49
C VAL A 119 -16.24 6.77 2.99
N LEU A 120 -16.84 6.94 1.81
CA LEU A 120 -17.14 8.26 1.26
C LEU A 120 -18.43 8.86 1.81
N GLU A 121 -19.21 8.08 2.53
CA GLU A 121 -20.48 8.51 3.11
C GLU A 121 -20.41 8.67 4.63
N SER A 122 -19.21 8.53 5.20
CA SER A 122 -18.99 8.57 6.64
C SER A 122 -17.88 9.55 7.01
N GLU A 123 -18.14 10.39 8.01
CA GLU A 123 -17.12 11.30 8.54
C GLU A 123 -16.12 10.58 9.45
N GLU A 124 -16.37 9.31 9.77
CA GLU A 124 -15.44 8.50 10.56
C GLU A 124 -14.20 8.10 9.76
N TYR A 125 -14.26 8.19 8.43
CA TYR A 125 -13.16 7.80 7.54
C TYR A 125 -12.50 9.04 6.95
N LEU A 126 -11.16 8.99 6.89
CA LEU A 126 -10.36 10.06 6.28
C LEU A 126 -10.29 9.95 4.77
N ASN A 127 -10.72 8.81 4.21
CA ASN A 127 -10.67 8.59 2.77
C ASN A 127 -11.42 9.68 2.01
N ASP A 128 -10.76 10.29 1.01
CA ASP A 128 -11.32 11.39 0.22
C ASP A 128 -11.95 10.93 -1.09
N ASN A 129 -11.49 9.79 -1.63
CA ASN A 129 -11.96 9.30 -2.91
C ASN A 129 -11.75 7.80 -3.04
N ILE A 130 -12.40 7.20 -4.03
CA ILE A 130 -12.18 5.83 -4.47
C ILE A 130 -11.76 5.89 -5.93
N GLU A 131 -10.52 5.48 -6.21
CA GLU A 131 -9.90 5.45 -7.54
C GLU A 131 -9.91 6.80 -8.29
N GLY A 132 -9.93 7.92 -7.58
CA GLY A 132 -10.00 9.24 -8.23
C GLY A 132 -11.27 9.45 -9.05
N ARG A 133 -12.28 8.62 -8.84
CA ARG A 133 -13.53 8.64 -9.59
C ARG A 133 -14.72 9.07 -8.74
N TYR A 134 -14.77 8.57 -7.51
CA TYR A 134 -15.83 8.90 -6.56
C TYR A 134 -15.20 9.71 -5.43
N PHE A 135 -15.80 10.84 -5.06
CA PHE A 135 -15.22 11.75 -4.08
C PHE A 135 -16.17 11.96 -2.90
N LYS A 136 -15.62 12.02 -1.70
CA LYS A 136 -16.40 12.22 -0.47
C LYS A 136 -17.27 13.48 -0.53
N LYS A 137 -16.74 14.56 -1.08
CA LYS A 137 -17.46 15.82 -1.23
C LYS A 137 -18.77 15.70 -1.99
N ASP A 138 -18.92 14.65 -2.81
CA ASP A 138 -20.13 14.45 -3.62
C ASP A 138 -21.23 13.69 -2.87
N PHE A 139 -20.89 13.06 -1.73
CA PHE A 139 -21.80 12.17 -1.02
C PHE A 139 -22.08 12.56 0.43
N ILE A 140 -21.32 13.50 0.98
CA ILE A 140 -21.44 13.88 2.37
C ILE A 140 -21.76 15.38 2.51
N ALA A 141 -22.68 15.71 3.42
CA ALA A 141 -22.97 17.07 3.89
C ALA A 141 -23.16 18.13 2.78
N LYS A 142 -24.00 17.86 1.82
CA LYS A 142 -24.41 18.90 0.86
C LYS A 142 -25.44 19.81 1.50
#